data_524c46a707e6c0a49beda47ec566f650
#
_entry.id   524c46a707e6c0a49beda47ec566f650
#
_cell.length_a   1.000
_cell.length_b   1.000
_cell.length_c   1.000
_cell.angle_alpha   90.00
_cell.angle_beta   90.00
_cell.angle_gamma   90.00
#
_symmetry.space_group_name_H-M   'P 1'
#
loop_
_entity.id
_entity.type
_entity.pdbx_description
1 polymer ?
#
loop_
_entity_poly.entity_id
_entity_poly.type
_entity_poly.pdbx_seq_one_letter_code
_entity_poly.pdbx_strand_id
1 'polypeptide(L)'
;MKKCVENLATSKITGGRRHPLRTRRKYEIDRYPNEPINGAQVTITRRVRGKNRKTALKTIDFVNLSTGDAKVKKTKILKVLENATNNDYKRRGIITKGA
;
A
#
# COMPACT_ATOMS: atom_id res chain seq x y z
N MET A 1 11.51 -0.81 3.12
CA MET A 1 11.64 0.64 3.37
C MET A 1 13.09 1.06 3.42
N LYS A 2 13.46 2.15 2.74
CA LYS A 2 14.82 2.70 2.84
C LYS A 2 15.01 3.39 4.18
N LYS A 3 15.93 2.89 4.98
CA LYS A 3 16.24 3.47 6.31
C LYS A 3 17.29 4.59 6.24
N CYS A 4 17.94 4.79 5.11
CA CYS A 4 18.99 5.78 4.92
C CYS A 4 18.46 7.04 4.22
N VAL A 5 19.00 8.20 4.58
CA VAL A 5 18.61 9.49 4.00
C VAL A 5 19.08 9.61 2.55
N GLU A 6 20.28 9.12 2.26
CA GLU A 6 20.86 9.20 0.94
C GLU A 6 20.57 7.97 0.07
N ASN A 7 20.57 8.18 -1.24
CA ASN A 7 20.48 7.08 -2.19
C ASN A 7 21.85 6.37 -2.31
N LEU A 8 21.96 5.23 -1.66
CA LEU A 8 23.19 4.43 -1.67
C LEU A 8 23.40 3.61 -2.97
N ALA A 9 22.41 3.62 -3.87
CA ALA A 9 22.51 2.90 -5.15
C ALA A 9 23.37 3.63 -6.18
N THR A 10 23.60 4.93 -6.00
CA THR A 10 24.44 5.73 -6.89
C THR A 10 25.87 5.82 -6.36
N SER A 11 26.85 5.80 -7.28
CA SER A 11 28.26 6.03 -6.94
C SER A 11 28.58 7.53 -6.90
N LYS A 12 29.68 7.84 -6.24
CA LYS A 12 30.30 9.18 -6.29
C LYS A 12 30.96 9.40 -7.66
N ILE A 13 31.25 10.67 -7.99
CA ILE A 13 32.02 11.04 -9.20
C ILE A 13 33.39 10.34 -9.22
N THR A 14 33.98 10.11 -8.06
CA THR A 14 35.25 9.38 -7.89
C THR A 14 35.15 7.86 -8.10
N GLY A 15 33.96 7.31 -8.36
CA GLY A 15 33.72 5.87 -8.49
C GLY A 15 33.53 5.14 -7.15
N GLY A 16 33.70 5.82 -6.04
CA GLY A 16 33.50 5.23 -4.69
C GLY A 16 32.02 5.07 -4.33
N ARG A 17 31.74 4.20 -3.36
CA ARG A 17 30.40 4.02 -2.83
C ARG A 17 30.01 5.17 -1.89
N ARG A 18 28.74 5.52 -1.91
CA ARG A 18 28.19 6.49 -0.96
C ARG A 18 27.93 5.81 0.38
N HIS A 19 28.17 6.54 1.45
CA HIS A 19 27.90 6.11 2.81
C HIS A 19 26.68 6.85 3.37
N PRO A 20 25.84 6.23 4.23
CA PRO A 20 24.72 6.89 4.84
C PRO A 20 25.21 7.99 5.80
N LEU A 21 24.66 9.19 5.66
CA LEU A 21 24.93 10.29 6.59
C LEU A 21 24.36 9.99 7.97
N ARG A 22 23.14 9.50 8.02
CA ARG A 22 22.41 9.09 9.22
C ARG A 22 21.26 8.16 8.86
N THR A 23 20.67 7.49 9.85
CA THR A 23 19.41 6.76 9.68
C THR A 23 18.25 7.75 9.50
N ARG A 24 17.25 7.38 8.70
CA ARG A 24 16.04 8.17 8.57
C ARG A 24 15.32 8.29 9.90
N ARG A 25 14.88 9.50 10.21
CA ARG A 25 14.02 9.76 11.36
C ARG A 25 12.60 9.24 11.09
N LYS A 26 11.82 9.02 12.13
CA LYS A 26 10.47 8.44 12.01
C LYS A 26 9.57 9.17 11.01
N TYR A 27 9.64 10.48 10.94
CA TYR A 27 8.85 11.30 10.00
C TYR A 27 9.35 11.25 8.55
N GLU A 28 10.55 10.75 8.31
CA GLU A 28 11.15 10.59 6.97
C GLU A 28 10.94 9.19 6.39
N ILE A 29 10.44 8.25 7.20
CA ILE A 29 10.26 6.86 6.78
C ILE A 29 8.97 6.72 5.95
N ASP A 30 9.11 6.15 4.77
CA ASP A 30 7.97 5.81 3.91
C ASP A 30 7.17 4.65 4.54
N ARG A 31 5.88 4.61 4.22
CA ARG A 31 5.01 3.49 4.56
C ARG A 31 4.75 2.66 3.30
N TYR A 32 4.67 1.36 3.46
CA TYR A 32 4.24 0.49 2.37
C TYR A 32 2.82 0.85 1.92
N PRO A 33 2.54 0.76 0.59
CA PRO A 33 1.18 0.85 0.08
C PRO A 33 0.27 -0.14 0.80
N ASN A 34 -0.99 0.23 0.93
CA ASN A 34 -1.98 -0.67 1.49
C ASN A 34 -2.38 -1.70 0.43
N GLU A 35 -2.25 -2.97 0.74
CA GLU A 35 -2.49 -4.08 -0.18
C GLU A 35 -3.53 -5.03 0.43
N PRO A 36 -4.83 -4.69 0.36
CA PRO A 36 -5.88 -5.54 0.91
C PRO A 36 -6.05 -6.82 0.09
N ILE A 37 -6.22 -7.93 0.78
CA ILE A 37 -6.50 -9.24 0.20
C ILE A 37 -7.88 -9.75 0.63
N ASN A 38 -8.43 -10.75 -0.07
CA ASN A 38 -9.70 -11.34 0.29
C ASN A 38 -9.57 -12.19 1.57
N GLY A 39 -10.45 -11.94 2.53
CA GLY A 39 -10.50 -12.65 3.81
C GLY A 39 -11.34 -11.91 4.84
N ALA A 40 -11.42 -12.43 6.05
CA ALA A 40 -12.14 -11.78 7.14
C ALA A 40 -11.65 -10.34 7.34
N GLN A 41 -12.55 -9.42 7.61
CA GLN A 41 -12.22 -8.01 7.73
C GLN A 41 -11.24 -7.73 8.87
N VAL A 42 -10.06 -7.23 8.51
CA VAL A 42 -9.03 -6.76 9.45
C VAL A 42 -8.61 -5.35 9.06
N THR A 43 -8.74 -4.43 10.00
CA THR A 43 -8.35 -3.02 9.82
C THR A 43 -7.11 -2.70 10.65
N ILE A 44 -6.28 -1.81 10.13
CA ILE A 44 -5.10 -1.29 10.80
C ILE A 44 -5.30 0.21 11.01
N THR A 45 -5.21 0.66 12.25
CA THR A 45 -5.25 2.09 12.58
C THR A 45 -3.83 2.60 12.76
N ARG A 46 -3.49 3.65 12.04
CA ARG A 46 -2.17 4.29 12.10
C ARG A 46 -2.29 5.72 12.64
N ARG A 47 -1.41 6.05 13.58
CA ARG A 47 -1.27 7.43 14.06
C ARG A 47 -0.62 8.29 12.98
N VAL A 48 -1.16 9.46 12.74
CA VAL A 48 -0.62 10.49 11.85
C VAL A 48 -0.36 11.77 12.61
N ARG A 49 0.28 12.77 11.97
CA ARG A 49 0.55 14.06 12.59
C ARG A 49 -0.74 14.76 13.01
N GLY A 50 -0.65 15.62 14.04
CA GLY A 50 -1.80 16.37 14.56
C GLY A 50 -2.74 15.55 15.43
N LYS A 51 -2.26 14.47 16.07
CA LYS A 51 -3.04 13.54 16.91
C LYS A 51 -4.17 12.81 16.14
N ASN A 52 -4.19 12.87 14.82
CA ASN A 52 -5.15 12.18 13.96
C ASN A 52 -4.78 10.72 13.77
N ARG A 53 -5.76 9.94 13.31
CA ARG A 53 -5.58 8.53 12.95
C ARG A 53 -6.12 8.26 11.56
N LYS A 54 -5.43 7.40 10.81
CA LYS A 54 -5.91 6.88 9.52
C LYS A 54 -6.11 5.38 9.62
N THR A 55 -7.19 4.90 9.03
CA THR A 55 -7.53 3.48 8.99
C THR A 55 -7.17 2.90 7.64
N ALA A 56 -6.59 1.71 7.62
CA ALA A 56 -6.28 0.96 6.41
C ALA A 56 -6.84 -0.46 6.54
N LEU A 57 -7.19 -1.08 5.42
CA LEU A 57 -7.65 -2.47 5.36
C LEU A 57 -6.47 -3.40 5.09
N LYS A 58 -6.35 -4.45 5.86
CA LYS A 58 -5.41 -5.55 5.60
C LYS A 58 -6.09 -6.68 4.83
N THR A 59 -7.27 -7.07 5.26
CA THR A 59 -8.11 -8.05 4.59
C THR A 59 -9.56 -7.58 4.59
N ILE A 60 -10.33 -7.98 3.58
CA ILE A 60 -11.75 -7.65 3.45
C ILE A 60 -12.48 -8.72 2.64
N ASP A 61 -13.73 -8.97 2.97
CA ASP A 61 -14.59 -9.93 2.29
C ASP A 61 -15.79 -9.29 1.55
N PHE A 62 -16.07 -8.01 1.82
CA PHE A 62 -17.14 -7.26 1.18
C PHE A 62 -16.62 -6.05 0.42
N VAL A 63 -17.33 -5.67 -0.64
CA VAL A 63 -17.03 -4.50 -1.46
C VAL A 63 -18.31 -3.74 -1.80
N ASN A 64 -18.21 -2.43 -1.91
CA ASN A 64 -19.27 -1.60 -2.42
C ASN A 64 -19.17 -1.53 -3.96
N LEU A 65 -20.08 -2.19 -4.64
CA LEU A 65 -20.14 -2.20 -6.09
C LEU A 65 -21.04 -1.06 -6.60
N SER A 66 -20.47 -0.19 -7.44
CA SER A 66 -21.21 0.82 -8.16
C SER A 66 -21.77 0.23 -9.45
N THR A 67 -23.08 0.30 -9.65
CA THR A 67 -23.80 -0.30 -10.79
C THR A 67 -24.07 0.71 -11.92
N GLY A 68 -23.45 1.86 -11.96
CA GLY A 68 -23.63 2.85 -13.02
C GLY A 68 -24.89 3.70 -12.95
N ASP A 69 -25.95 3.24 -12.30
CA ASP A 69 -27.24 3.95 -12.12
C ASP A 69 -27.26 4.85 -10.87
N ALA A 70 -26.11 5.38 -10.47
CA ALA A 70 -25.93 6.11 -9.20
C ALA A 70 -26.30 5.29 -7.95
N LYS A 71 -26.43 3.98 -8.09
CA LYS A 71 -26.71 3.05 -6.99
C LYS A 71 -25.47 2.29 -6.58
N VAL A 72 -25.31 2.09 -5.27
CA VAL A 72 -24.21 1.32 -4.70
C VAL A 72 -24.79 0.13 -3.94
N LYS A 73 -24.27 -1.05 -4.21
CA LYS A 73 -24.67 -2.30 -3.55
C LYS A 73 -23.49 -2.93 -2.84
N LYS A 74 -23.67 -3.31 -1.57
CA LYS A 74 -22.66 -4.09 -0.84
C LYS A 74 -22.73 -5.55 -1.28
N THR A 75 -21.61 -6.09 -1.76
CA THR A 75 -21.50 -7.46 -2.26
C THR A 75 -20.31 -8.18 -1.64
N LYS A 76 -20.40 -9.51 -1.59
CA LYS A 76 -19.30 -10.36 -1.11
C LYS A 76 -18.28 -10.60 -2.24
N ILE A 77 -17.00 -10.56 -1.88
CA ILE A 77 -15.90 -10.88 -2.80
C ILE A 77 -15.72 -12.40 -2.82
N LEU A 78 -15.78 -13.01 -4.00
CA LEU A 78 -15.51 -14.43 -4.18
C LEU A 78 -14.03 -14.66 -4.48
N LYS A 79 -13.51 -14.02 -5.52
CA LYS A 79 -12.14 -14.19 -5.98
C LYS A 79 -11.70 -12.98 -6.81
N VAL A 80 -10.42 -12.65 -6.75
CA VAL A 80 -9.78 -11.67 -7.64
C VAL A 80 -9.26 -12.42 -8.87
N LEU A 81 -9.81 -12.11 -10.04
CA LEU A 81 -9.42 -12.73 -11.30
C LEU A 81 -8.31 -11.96 -11.99
N GLU A 82 -8.42 -10.64 -12.02
CA GLU A 82 -7.49 -9.75 -12.70
C GLU A 82 -7.38 -8.42 -12.00
N ASN A 83 -6.22 -7.79 -12.13
CA ASN A 83 -5.96 -6.44 -11.67
C ASN A 83 -5.12 -5.71 -12.72
N ALA A 84 -5.73 -4.74 -13.40
CA ALA A 84 -5.09 -3.98 -14.46
C ALA A 84 -3.94 -3.07 -14.00
N THR A 85 -3.88 -2.78 -12.71
CA THR A 85 -2.86 -1.88 -12.14
C THR A 85 -1.47 -2.48 -12.20
N ASN A 86 -1.33 -3.75 -11.86
CA ASN A 86 -0.05 -4.44 -11.81
C ASN A 86 -0.25 -5.96 -11.89
N ASN A 87 0.58 -6.63 -12.70
CA ASN A 87 0.57 -8.09 -12.81
C ASN A 87 0.92 -8.80 -11.49
N ASP A 88 1.76 -8.19 -10.67
CA ASP A 88 2.09 -8.71 -9.34
C ASP A 88 0.88 -8.68 -8.39
N TYR A 89 0.04 -7.66 -8.49
CA TYR A 89 -1.22 -7.58 -7.75
C TYR A 89 -2.22 -8.67 -8.16
N LYS A 90 -2.30 -8.97 -9.47
CA LYS A 90 -3.08 -10.12 -9.96
C LYS A 90 -2.61 -11.43 -9.32
N ARG A 91 -1.30 -11.69 -9.33
CA ARG A 91 -0.70 -12.90 -8.77
C ARG A 91 -0.97 -13.05 -7.26
N ARG A 92 -0.87 -11.96 -6.50
CA ARG A 92 -1.09 -11.95 -5.05
C ARG A 92 -2.55 -11.79 -4.65
N GLY A 93 -3.46 -11.55 -5.58
CA GLY A 93 -4.89 -11.35 -5.31
C GLY A 93 -5.19 -10.06 -4.56
N ILE A 94 -4.44 -9.00 -4.81
CA ILE A 94 -4.64 -7.70 -4.18
C ILE A 94 -5.84 -6.98 -4.79
N ILE A 95 -6.68 -6.42 -3.93
CA ILE A 95 -7.91 -5.73 -4.31
C ILE A 95 -7.62 -4.23 -4.44
N THR A 96 -7.87 -3.69 -5.62
CA THR A 96 -7.83 -2.25 -5.91
C THR A 96 -9.08 -1.85 -6.68
N LYS A 97 -9.29 -0.56 -6.93
CA LYS A 97 -10.44 -0.10 -7.72
C LYS A 97 -10.46 -0.66 -9.15
N GLY A 98 -9.31 -1.06 -9.69
CA GLY A 98 -9.19 -1.65 -11.02
C GLY A 98 -9.27 -3.18 -11.06
N ALA A 99 -9.47 -3.82 -9.92
CA ALA A 99 -9.57 -5.27 -9.83
C ALA A 99 -10.93 -5.77 -10.28
#